data_1d41707b22ceadf5aa67c30b0a0ac8a7
#
_entry.id   1d41707b22ceadf5aa67c30b0a0ac8a7
#
_cell.length_a   1.000
_cell.length_b   1.000
_cell.length_c   1.000
_cell.angle_alpha   90.00
_cell.angle_beta   90.00
_cell.angle_gamma   90.00
#
_symmetry.space_group_name_H-M   'P 1'
#
loop_
_entity.id
_entity.type
_entity.pdbx_description
1 polymer ?
#
loop_
_entity_poly.entity_id
_entity_poly.type
_entity_poly.pdbx_seq_one_letter_code
_entity_poly.pdbx_strand_id
1 'polypeptide(L)'
;MLEETGKGIRMNQPLHDRPTHDRQTNDHQINDRSTQPSAPPEKQPTIAQPSPQPAAADIKIAVIGDIHNCWDADDAIALKHLGVDLVLFVGDFGNESVDVVRSIAALGLPKAAVLGNHDAWYSATEWGIKKCPYDRTQEDRVQQQLDLLGDAHVGYGKLDFPALNLTVVGSRPFSWGGSEWKNTNSFYRSRYGITSFAESTERIVQAASSSAFDTVIFLGHCGPKGLGDRAEDTCGKDWHPPGGDHGDPDFAEAIVATRKLGKTVPLVAFGHMHHQLRHTKQHQRVPLVTTNGTTYLNAASVPRIVRTETSCLRNFSLVSLQGGSVAEASIVWLDQNLTVVSETGLYRHETPVSQPHQSHEAIV
;
A
#
# COMPACT_ATOMS: atom_id res chain seq x y z
N MET A 1 -3.90 45.77 -35.53
CA MET A 1 -2.92 46.61 -36.26
C MET A 1 -1.54 46.15 -35.80
N LEU A 2 -0.81 45.62 -36.81
CA LEU A 2 0.65 45.43 -36.95
C LEU A 2 1.27 44.35 -36.04
N GLU A 3 1.54 43.15 -36.55
CA GLU A 3 2.58 42.70 -37.52
C GLU A 3 3.98 42.74 -36.91
N GLU A 4 4.49 41.49 -36.86
CA GLU A 4 5.64 40.88 -37.57
C GLU A 4 7.01 41.32 -37.03
N THR A 5 7.91 40.44 -36.80
CA THR A 5 8.86 39.65 -37.62
C THR A 5 9.68 38.79 -36.64
N GLY A 6 9.96 37.54 -36.74
CA GLY A 6 10.55 36.74 -37.82
C GLY A 6 12.08 36.83 -37.86
N LYS A 7 12.79 35.77 -37.33
CA LYS A 7 14.04 35.29 -37.95
C LYS A 7 14.53 34.01 -37.26
N GLY A 8 14.56 32.93 -38.00
CA GLY A 8 15.25 31.71 -37.69
C GLY A 8 16.74 31.80 -38.06
N ILE A 9 17.54 30.96 -37.39
CA ILE A 9 18.89 30.57 -37.85
C ILE A 9 19.01 29.05 -37.71
N ARG A 10 19.42 28.48 -38.84
CA ARG A 10 19.73 27.06 -39.04
C ARG A 10 21.24 26.80 -38.80
N MET A 11 21.52 25.54 -38.57
CA MET A 11 22.70 24.72 -38.93
C MET A 11 24.00 24.93 -38.17
N ASN A 12 24.58 23.83 -37.62
CA ASN A 12 25.59 23.02 -38.30
C ASN A 12 25.97 21.82 -37.43
N GLN A 13 25.93 20.62 -38.05
CA GLN A 13 26.77 19.48 -37.70
C GLN A 13 28.14 19.65 -38.38
N PRO A 14 29.17 18.96 -37.87
CA PRO A 14 29.89 18.06 -38.78
C PRO A 14 30.16 16.65 -38.23
N LEU A 15 30.17 15.75 -39.19
CA LEU A 15 30.64 14.37 -39.23
C LEU A 15 32.16 14.27 -39.18
N HIS A 16 32.62 13.04 -38.96
CA HIS A 16 33.94 12.39 -39.20
C HIS A 16 34.64 11.97 -37.89
N ASP A 17 35.21 10.77 -37.70
CA ASP A 17 35.73 9.76 -38.62
C ASP A 17 35.89 8.43 -37.88
N ARG A 18 35.76 7.32 -38.63
CA ARG A 18 36.33 6.01 -38.29
C ARG A 18 37.73 5.92 -38.81
N PRO A 19 38.61 5.05 -38.27
CA PRO A 19 39.38 4.19 -39.15
C PRO A 19 39.26 2.69 -38.86
N THR A 20 39.48 2.00 -39.94
CA THR A 20 39.42 0.60 -40.28
C THR A 20 40.69 -0.17 -39.94
N HIS A 21 40.54 -1.46 -39.79
CA HIS A 21 41.41 -2.59 -40.15
C HIS A 21 42.82 -2.70 -39.51
N ASP A 22 43.09 -3.89 -38.94
CA ASP A 22 44.04 -4.80 -39.55
C ASP A 22 43.82 -6.27 -39.14
N ARG A 23 43.91 -7.11 -40.16
CA ARG A 23 44.02 -8.58 -40.12
C ARG A 23 45.47 -8.94 -40.01
N GLN A 24 45.83 -9.95 -39.20
CA GLN A 24 46.92 -10.84 -39.54
C GLN A 24 46.68 -12.28 -39.12
N THR A 25 46.95 -13.09 -40.02
CA THR A 25 46.87 -14.50 -40.38
C THR A 25 47.84 -15.39 -39.56
N ASN A 26 47.35 -16.62 -39.38
CA ASN A 26 48.01 -17.93 -39.44
C ASN A 26 49.37 -18.13 -38.81
N ASP A 27 49.46 -19.16 -37.95
CA ASP A 27 50.33 -20.29 -38.29
C ASP A 27 49.95 -21.59 -37.57
N HIS A 28 50.01 -22.70 -38.34
CA HIS A 28 49.85 -24.06 -37.95
C HIS A 28 51.04 -24.59 -37.16
N GLN A 29 50.81 -25.35 -36.10
CA GLN A 29 51.71 -26.46 -35.78
C GLN A 29 50.96 -27.69 -35.26
N ILE A 30 51.38 -28.79 -35.83
CA ILE A 30 50.84 -30.17 -35.78
C ILE A 30 51.67 -30.96 -34.71
N ASN A 31 50.99 -31.84 -34.01
CA ASN A 31 51.47 -33.07 -33.32
C ASN A 31 52.27 -32.95 -32.02
N ASP A 32 51.71 -33.51 -30.94
CA ASP A 32 52.25 -34.81 -30.52
C ASP A 32 51.23 -35.56 -29.63
N ARG A 33 51.03 -36.85 -29.88
CA ARG A 33 50.26 -37.79 -29.06
C ARG A 33 51.16 -38.30 -27.96
N SER A 34 50.86 -38.04 -26.70
CA SER A 34 51.28 -38.87 -25.59
C SER A 34 50.04 -39.33 -24.78
N THR A 35 49.87 -40.61 -24.79
CA THR A 35 48.90 -41.38 -24.00
C THR A 35 49.21 -41.23 -22.51
N GLN A 36 48.28 -40.66 -21.74
CA GLN A 36 48.27 -40.77 -20.28
C GLN A 36 47.06 -41.61 -19.81
N PRO A 37 47.16 -42.34 -18.70
CA PRO A 37 46.15 -43.29 -18.25
C PRO A 37 44.96 -42.57 -17.62
N SER A 38 43.76 -43.15 -17.87
CA SER A 38 42.47 -42.68 -17.37
C SER A 38 42.42 -42.64 -15.84
N ALA A 39 42.11 -41.45 -15.32
CA ALA A 39 41.77 -41.23 -13.90
C ALA A 39 40.37 -41.83 -13.59
N PRO A 40 40.13 -42.30 -12.35
CA PRO A 40 38.82 -42.84 -11.95
C PRO A 40 37.75 -41.77 -11.94
N PRO A 41 36.47 -42.12 -12.12
CA PRO A 41 35.37 -41.13 -12.23
C PRO A 41 35.23 -40.37 -10.92
N GLU A 42 35.33 -39.05 -11.02
CA GLU A 42 35.00 -38.11 -9.95
C GLU A 42 33.52 -38.25 -9.55
N LYS A 43 33.28 -38.52 -8.26
CA LYS A 43 31.93 -38.49 -7.70
C LYS A 43 31.35 -37.10 -7.83
N GLN A 44 30.30 -36.97 -8.62
CA GLN A 44 29.51 -35.74 -8.69
C GLN A 44 29.05 -35.32 -7.29
N PRO A 45 29.16 -34.05 -6.91
CA PRO A 45 28.64 -33.58 -5.64
C PRO A 45 27.10 -33.71 -5.63
N THR A 46 26.59 -34.45 -4.66
CA THR A 46 25.17 -34.54 -4.37
C THR A 46 24.68 -33.15 -4.03
N ILE A 47 23.88 -32.54 -4.91
CA ILE A 47 23.19 -31.29 -4.62
C ILE A 47 22.24 -31.56 -3.46
N ALA A 48 22.57 -31.07 -2.27
CA ALA A 48 21.68 -31.09 -1.13
C ALA A 48 20.39 -30.35 -1.51
N GLN A 49 19.26 -31.04 -1.43
CA GLN A 49 17.97 -30.39 -1.58
C GLN A 49 17.84 -29.33 -0.47
N PRO A 50 17.39 -28.11 -0.80
CA PRO A 50 17.15 -27.10 0.23
C PRO A 50 16.16 -27.66 1.24
N SER A 51 16.51 -27.58 2.52
CA SER A 51 15.62 -27.93 3.63
C SER A 51 14.29 -27.19 3.44
N PRO A 52 13.13 -27.84 3.68
CA PRO A 52 11.85 -27.14 3.63
C PRO A 52 11.92 -25.94 4.58
N GLN A 53 11.77 -24.75 4.04
CA GLN A 53 11.61 -23.56 4.88
C GLN A 53 10.40 -23.79 5.79
N PRO A 54 10.49 -23.44 7.09
CA PRO A 54 9.33 -23.53 7.98
C PRO A 54 8.18 -22.75 7.33
N ALA A 55 7.00 -23.37 7.34
CA ALA A 55 5.79 -22.71 6.83
C ALA A 55 5.71 -21.31 7.47
N ALA A 56 5.59 -20.28 6.62
CA ALA A 56 5.47 -18.90 7.12
C ALA A 56 4.30 -18.87 8.10
N ALA A 57 4.55 -18.38 9.32
CA ALA A 57 3.49 -18.23 10.32
C ALA A 57 2.36 -17.36 9.76
N ASP A 58 1.12 -17.70 10.14
CA ASP A 58 -0.04 -16.88 9.81
C ASP A 58 0.13 -15.51 10.45
N ILE A 59 -0.03 -14.45 9.66
CA ILE A 59 0.10 -13.06 10.12
C ILE A 59 -1.30 -12.46 10.22
N LYS A 60 -1.70 -12.02 11.40
CA LYS A 60 -2.95 -11.31 11.62
C LYS A 60 -2.74 -9.80 11.62
N ILE A 61 -3.37 -9.11 10.68
CA ILE A 61 -3.25 -7.66 10.50
C ILE A 61 -4.59 -7.00 10.84
N ALA A 62 -4.56 -5.94 11.65
CA ALA A 62 -5.69 -5.04 11.79
C ALA A 62 -5.48 -3.81 10.88
N VAL A 63 -6.48 -3.49 10.05
CA VAL A 63 -6.51 -2.27 9.26
C VAL A 63 -7.55 -1.33 9.83
N ILE A 64 -7.13 -0.11 10.17
CA ILE A 64 -7.96 0.89 10.85
C ILE A 64 -7.95 2.18 10.03
N GLY A 65 -9.12 2.60 9.59
CA GLY A 65 -9.28 3.78 8.76
C GLY A 65 -10.27 4.77 9.33
N ASP A 66 -10.14 6.02 8.85
CA ASP A 66 -11.11 7.08 9.02
C ASP A 66 -11.57 7.23 10.48
N ILE A 67 -10.59 7.42 11.35
CA ILE A 67 -10.76 7.45 12.81
C ILE A 67 -11.63 8.63 13.26
N HIS A 68 -11.48 9.82 12.64
CA HIS A 68 -12.28 11.01 12.90
C HIS A 68 -12.50 11.27 14.39
N ASN A 69 -11.42 11.28 15.17
CA ASN A 69 -11.39 11.42 16.64
C ASN A 69 -12.06 10.25 17.41
N CYS A 70 -12.45 9.17 16.76
CA CYS A 70 -13.00 7.97 17.39
C CYS A 70 -11.89 6.96 17.73
N TRP A 71 -11.01 7.32 18.66
CA TRP A 71 -9.95 6.47 19.18
C TRP A 71 -9.81 6.69 20.68
N ASP A 72 -9.71 5.60 21.47
CA ASP A 72 -9.49 5.66 22.89
C ASP A 72 -8.57 4.51 23.40
N ALA A 73 -8.32 4.47 24.71
CA ALA A 73 -7.44 3.48 25.33
C ALA A 73 -7.93 2.02 25.13
N ASP A 74 -9.26 1.83 25.04
CA ASP A 74 -9.84 0.49 24.85
C ASP A 74 -9.53 -0.09 23.46
N ASP A 75 -9.23 0.75 22.46
CA ASP A 75 -8.79 0.27 21.15
C ASP A 75 -7.48 -0.50 21.25
N ALA A 76 -6.53 0.00 22.03
CA ALA A 76 -5.26 -0.69 22.25
C ALA A 76 -5.44 -2.03 23.00
N ILE A 77 -6.40 -2.09 23.92
CA ILE A 77 -6.74 -3.31 24.66
C ILE A 77 -7.41 -4.32 23.70
N ALA A 78 -8.37 -3.86 22.89
CA ALA A 78 -9.08 -4.67 21.92
C ALA A 78 -8.12 -5.28 20.88
N LEU A 79 -7.18 -4.51 20.33
CA LEU A 79 -6.19 -5.00 19.39
C LEU A 79 -5.28 -6.09 19.97
N LYS A 80 -4.85 -5.92 21.22
CA LYS A 80 -4.09 -6.95 21.94
C LYS A 80 -4.93 -8.21 22.17
N HIS A 81 -6.19 -8.03 22.57
CA HIS A 81 -7.12 -9.15 22.77
C HIS A 81 -7.37 -9.93 21.48
N LEU A 82 -7.49 -9.26 20.33
CA LEU A 82 -7.62 -9.87 19.02
C LEU A 82 -6.36 -10.62 18.59
N GLY A 83 -5.22 -10.42 19.24
CA GLY A 83 -3.96 -11.08 18.93
C GLY A 83 -3.41 -10.69 17.57
N VAL A 84 -3.46 -9.38 17.21
CA VAL A 84 -2.92 -8.90 15.94
C VAL A 84 -1.41 -8.73 16.01
N ASP A 85 -0.72 -9.09 14.93
CA ASP A 85 0.73 -9.00 14.79
C ASP A 85 1.17 -7.64 14.24
N LEU A 86 0.31 -6.98 13.46
CA LEU A 86 0.57 -5.71 12.79
C LEU A 86 -0.70 -4.86 12.71
N VAL A 87 -0.57 -3.57 12.98
CA VAL A 87 -1.66 -2.60 12.82
C VAL A 87 -1.33 -1.61 11.70
N LEU A 88 -2.22 -1.48 10.72
CA LEU A 88 -2.12 -0.55 9.62
C LEU A 88 -3.15 0.56 9.78
N PHE A 89 -2.68 1.81 9.84
CA PHE A 89 -3.54 2.99 9.94
C PHE A 89 -3.58 3.72 8.61
N VAL A 90 -4.77 3.85 8.01
CA VAL A 90 -4.94 4.43 6.68
C VAL A 90 -5.28 5.93 6.68
N GLY A 91 -5.13 6.62 7.83
CA GLY A 91 -5.29 8.07 7.95
C GLY A 91 -6.66 8.52 8.43
N ASP A 92 -6.89 9.84 8.30
CA ASP A 92 -8.06 10.57 8.81
C ASP A 92 -8.24 10.37 10.31
N PHE A 93 -7.18 10.66 11.07
CA PHE A 93 -7.21 10.60 12.54
C PHE A 93 -8.14 11.65 13.14
N GLY A 94 -8.31 12.75 12.44
CA GLY A 94 -9.18 13.89 12.76
C GLY A 94 -8.65 15.15 12.08
N ASN A 95 -9.37 16.29 12.19
CA ASN A 95 -8.94 17.53 11.54
C ASN A 95 -7.66 18.07 12.23
N GLU A 96 -6.49 17.58 11.76
CA GLU A 96 -5.18 17.86 12.35
C GLU A 96 -5.14 17.58 13.86
N SER A 97 -5.63 16.38 14.24
CA SER A 97 -5.83 15.97 15.63
C SER A 97 -4.55 15.36 16.23
N VAL A 98 -3.67 16.23 16.72
CA VAL A 98 -2.37 15.85 17.29
C VAL A 98 -2.52 14.88 18.49
N ASP A 99 -3.55 15.01 19.29
CA ASP A 99 -3.75 14.17 20.49
C ASP A 99 -4.15 12.74 20.13
N VAL A 100 -4.97 12.55 19.10
CA VAL A 100 -5.31 11.22 18.58
C VAL A 100 -4.06 10.55 18.02
N VAL A 101 -3.27 11.28 17.22
CA VAL A 101 -2.02 10.76 16.68
C VAL A 101 -1.03 10.41 17.80
N ARG A 102 -0.95 11.21 18.86
CA ARG A 102 -0.12 10.92 20.06
C ARG A 102 -0.53 9.61 20.71
N SER A 103 -1.83 9.37 20.85
CA SER A 103 -2.36 8.12 21.40
C SER A 103 -2.02 6.91 20.53
N ILE A 104 -2.12 7.05 19.22
CA ILE A 104 -1.78 5.99 18.26
C ILE A 104 -0.27 5.74 18.24
N ALA A 105 0.55 6.78 18.27
CA ALA A 105 2.00 6.66 18.34
C ALA A 105 2.45 5.87 19.57
N ALA A 106 1.76 6.07 20.71
CA ALA A 106 2.01 5.35 21.96
C ALA A 106 1.56 3.87 21.97
N LEU A 107 0.83 3.39 20.94
CA LEU A 107 0.41 2.00 20.84
C LEU A 107 1.63 1.07 20.81
N GLY A 108 1.73 0.16 21.78
CA GLY A 108 2.84 -0.79 21.93
C GLY A 108 2.74 -2.05 21.05
N LEU A 109 2.16 -1.93 19.84
CA LEU A 109 2.10 -2.99 18.81
C LEU A 109 2.90 -2.55 17.58
N PRO A 110 3.46 -3.49 16.78
CA PRO A 110 4.00 -3.18 15.47
C PRO A 110 2.96 -2.45 14.63
N LYS A 111 3.33 -1.32 14.02
CA LYS A 111 2.38 -0.49 13.28
C LYS A 111 3.03 0.27 12.15
N ALA A 112 2.25 0.56 11.11
CA ALA A 112 2.56 1.53 10.08
C ALA A 112 1.35 2.44 9.86
N ALA A 113 1.57 3.70 9.48
CA ALA A 113 0.53 4.68 9.29
C ALA A 113 0.80 5.55 8.06
N VAL A 114 -0.27 5.93 7.38
CA VAL A 114 -0.27 7.02 6.42
C VAL A 114 -1.25 8.09 6.90
N LEU A 115 -0.93 9.37 6.71
CA LEU A 115 -1.83 10.47 7.07
C LEU A 115 -2.81 10.75 5.93
N GLY A 116 -4.08 10.99 6.28
CA GLY A 116 -5.16 11.28 5.35
C GLY A 116 -5.40 12.78 5.12
N ASN A 117 -6.40 13.11 4.32
CA ASN A 117 -6.69 14.51 3.97
C ASN A 117 -7.20 15.34 5.18
N HIS A 118 -7.86 14.72 6.15
CA HIS A 118 -8.26 15.39 7.39
C HIS A 118 -7.06 15.70 8.29
N ASP A 119 -5.98 14.95 8.18
CA ASP A 119 -4.75 15.21 8.95
C ASP A 119 -3.96 16.43 8.45
N ALA A 120 -4.36 16.99 7.29
CA ALA A 120 -3.91 18.30 6.78
C ALA A 120 -5.09 19.22 6.38
N TRP A 121 -6.23 19.07 7.05
CA TRP A 121 -7.48 19.75 6.72
C TRP A 121 -7.37 21.28 6.67
N TYR A 122 -6.64 21.84 7.63
CA TYR A 122 -6.42 23.28 7.75
C TYR A 122 -5.11 23.75 7.07
N SER A 123 -4.36 22.85 6.47
CA SER A 123 -3.01 23.14 5.95
C SER A 123 -2.86 22.90 4.46
N ALA A 124 -3.59 21.92 3.89
CA ALA A 124 -3.36 21.50 2.51
C ALA A 124 -4.02 22.37 1.45
N THR A 125 -5.09 23.11 1.77
CA THR A 125 -5.86 23.90 0.81
C THR A 125 -6.06 25.32 1.28
N GLU A 126 -6.21 26.27 0.33
CA GLU A 126 -6.51 27.67 0.67
C GLU A 126 -7.82 27.81 1.47
N TRP A 127 -8.80 26.98 1.18
CA TRP A 127 -10.06 26.95 1.93
C TRP A 127 -9.83 26.52 3.38
N GLY A 128 -9.09 25.45 3.60
CA GLY A 128 -8.75 24.93 4.93
C GLY A 128 -7.96 25.97 5.75
N ILE A 129 -6.97 26.61 5.13
CA ILE A 129 -6.16 27.67 5.74
C ILE A 129 -7.04 28.80 6.29
N LYS A 130 -8.06 29.24 5.52
CA LYS A 130 -9.00 30.29 5.94
C LYS A 130 -9.92 29.86 7.09
N LYS A 131 -10.07 28.56 7.34
CA LYS A 131 -10.94 27.97 8.37
C LYS A 131 -10.16 27.45 9.58
N CYS A 132 -8.85 27.63 9.57
CA CYS A 132 -7.98 27.12 10.63
C CYS A 132 -8.36 27.72 11.99
N PRO A 133 -8.61 26.87 13.03
CA PRO A 133 -9.03 27.35 14.36
C PRO A 133 -7.86 27.74 15.27
N TYR A 134 -6.61 27.58 14.81
CA TYR A 134 -5.39 27.85 15.56
C TYR A 134 -4.44 28.77 14.77
N ASP A 135 -3.46 29.37 15.47
CA ASP A 135 -2.46 30.23 14.85
C ASP A 135 -1.35 29.40 14.20
N ARG A 136 -1.40 29.29 12.87
CA ARG A 136 -0.42 28.53 12.07
C ARG A 136 0.97 29.16 12.04
N THR A 137 1.17 30.35 12.57
CA THR A 137 2.51 30.95 12.75
C THR A 137 3.20 30.42 14.02
N GLN A 138 2.42 29.87 14.94
CA GLN A 138 2.88 29.30 16.21
C GLN A 138 2.85 27.77 16.21
N GLU A 139 1.96 27.16 15.42
CA GLU A 139 1.75 25.72 15.39
C GLU A 139 1.77 25.18 13.96
N ASP A 140 2.60 24.15 13.67
CA ASP A 140 2.47 23.28 12.49
C ASP A 140 1.98 21.89 12.98
N ARG A 141 0.65 21.73 13.06
CA ARG A 141 0.06 20.46 13.55
C ARG A 141 0.30 19.30 12.59
N VAL A 142 0.49 19.57 11.29
CA VAL A 142 0.90 18.53 10.34
C VAL A 142 2.28 18.02 10.68
N GLN A 143 3.24 18.92 10.98
CA GLN A 143 4.59 18.50 11.38
C GLN A 143 4.57 17.77 12.73
N GLN A 144 3.79 18.25 13.69
CA GLN A 144 3.64 17.59 14.99
C GLN A 144 3.13 16.14 14.86
N GLN A 145 2.17 15.89 13.96
CA GLN A 145 1.67 14.55 13.68
C GLN A 145 2.76 13.67 13.06
N LEU A 146 3.52 14.19 12.10
CA LEU A 146 4.65 13.48 11.47
C LEU A 146 5.73 13.14 12.50
N ASP A 147 6.10 14.10 13.37
CA ASP A 147 7.11 13.90 14.41
C ASP A 147 6.69 12.85 15.45
N LEU A 148 5.40 12.84 15.82
CA LEU A 148 4.85 11.85 16.75
C LEU A 148 4.85 10.44 16.18
N LEU A 149 4.52 10.25 14.92
CA LEU A 149 4.52 8.95 14.26
C LEU A 149 5.93 8.46 13.96
N GLY A 150 6.87 9.39 13.67
CA GLY A 150 8.26 9.05 13.36
C GLY A 150 8.34 7.98 12.27
N ASP A 151 9.12 6.93 12.49
CA ASP A 151 9.31 5.83 11.54
C ASP A 151 8.03 5.05 11.21
N ALA A 152 7.01 5.11 12.07
CA ALA A 152 5.72 4.47 11.78
C ALA A 152 4.97 5.17 10.64
N HIS A 153 5.26 6.46 10.32
CA HIS A 153 4.69 7.13 9.17
C HIS A 153 5.40 6.71 7.89
N VAL A 154 4.70 5.97 7.04
CA VAL A 154 5.25 5.42 5.80
C VAL A 154 4.89 6.20 4.53
N GLY A 155 4.18 7.32 4.62
CA GLY A 155 3.80 8.13 3.45
C GLY A 155 5.04 8.56 2.65
N TYR A 156 5.11 8.19 1.35
CA TYR A 156 6.30 8.30 0.51
C TYR A 156 7.54 7.59 1.03
N GLY A 157 7.37 6.63 1.91
CA GLY A 157 8.41 5.85 2.54
C GLY A 157 8.02 4.41 2.73
N LYS A 158 8.78 3.70 3.55
CA LYS A 158 8.55 2.30 3.88
C LYS A 158 8.95 1.99 5.31
N LEU A 159 8.44 0.87 5.83
CA LEU A 159 8.89 0.26 7.07
C LEU A 159 9.01 -1.26 6.90
N ASP A 160 10.19 -1.80 7.20
CA ASP A 160 10.45 -3.24 7.13
C ASP A 160 10.08 -3.89 8.46
N PHE A 161 9.41 -5.04 8.41
CA PHE A 161 9.03 -5.87 9.55
C PHE A 161 9.73 -7.24 9.47
N PRO A 162 10.98 -7.35 9.96
CA PRO A 162 11.76 -8.58 9.82
C PRO A 162 11.11 -9.81 10.47
N ALA A 163 10.44 -9.64 11.61
CA ALA A 163 9.75 -10.73 12.29
C ALA A 163 8.56 -11.28 11.48
N LEU A 164 8.01 -10.49 10.56
CA LEU A 164 6.88 -10.85 9.70
C LEU A 164 7.30 -11.14 8.25
N ASN A 165 8.58 -10.96 7.92
CA ASN A 165 9.13 -11.14 6.57
C ASN A 165 8.37 -10.33 5.49
N LEU A 166 8.01 -9.09 5.81
CA LEU A 166 7.30 -8.18 4.91
C LEU A 166 7.74 -6.72 5.07
N THR A 167 7.48 -5.92 4.05
CA THR A 167 7.65 -4.46 4.06
C THR A 167 6.31 -3.80 3.85
N VAL A 168 6.00 -2.73 4.62
CA VAL A 168 4.88 -1.83 4.36
C VAL A 168 5.41 -0.59 3.64
N VAL A 169 4.81 -0.27 2.49
CA VAL A 169 5.15 0.89 1.66
C VAL A 169 3.96 1.84 1.62
N GLY A 170 4.19 3.10 1.95
CA GLY A 170 3.16 4.12 1.94
C GLY A 170 3.01 4.80 0.58
N SER A 171 1.77 5.07 0.20
CA SER A 171 1.43 5.91 -0.93
C SER A 171 1.60 7.40 -0.61
N ARG A 172 1.04 8.26 -1.45
CA ARG A 172 0.97 9.71 -1.23
C ARG A 172 0.18 10.02 0.05
N PRO A 173 0.81 10.59 1.09
CA PRO A 173 0.09 11.00 2.30
C PRO A 173 -0.79 12.22 2.02
N PHE A 174 -1.82 12.44 2.85
CA PHE A 174 -2.77 13.54 2.76
C PHE A 174 -3.57 13.60 1.45
N SER A 175 -3.76 12.45 0.79
CA SER A 175 -4.47 12.39 -0.48
C SER A 175 -5.96 12.72 -0.31
N TRP A 176 -6.48 13.49 -1.25
CA TRP A 176 -7.91 13.78 -1.41
C TRP A 176 -8.58 12.87 -2.44
N GLY A 177 -7.82 11.96 -3.05
CA GLY A 177 -8.28 11.10 -4.14
C GLY A 177 -8.47 11.81 -5.48
N GLY A 178 -8.73 11.01 -6.50
CA GLY A 178 -9.04 11.48 -7.85
C GLY A 178 -7.84 11.95 -8.67
N SER A 179 -8.15 12.43 -9.87
CA SER A 179 -7.15 12.80 -10.87
C SER A 179 -6.76 14.27 -10.86
N GLU A 180 -7.17 15.04 -9.83
CA GLU A 180 -6.87 16.47 -9.74
C GLU A 180 -5.78 16.75 -8.70
N TRP A 181 -4.71 17.41 -9.18
CA TRP A 181 -3.58 17.80 -8.34
C TRP A 181 -3.65 19.25 -7.84
N LYS A 182 -4.42 20.10 -8.51
CA LYS A 182 -4.35 21.56 -8.44
C LYS A 182 -4.52 22.17 -7.04
N ASN A 183 -5.50 21.71 -6.28
CA ASN A 183 -5.88 22.35 -5.01
C ASN A 183 -4.86 22.13 -3.88
N THR A 184 -3.99 21.15 -4.01
CA THR A 184 -2.99 20.76 -3.00
C THR A 184 -1.55 20.93 -3.50
N ASN A 185 -1.35 21.48 -4.71
CA ASN A 185 -0.04 21.60 -5.33
C ASN A 185 0.96 22.39 -4.46
N SER A 186 0.56 23.52 -3.89
CA SER A 186 1.43 24.32 -3.01
C SER A 186 1.86 23.56 -1.76
N PHE A 187 0.97 22.78 -1.18
CA PHE A 187 1.25 21.95 -0.02
C PHE A 187 2.28 20.86 -0.34
N TYR A 188 2.07 20.08 -1.40
CA TYR A 188 3.01 19.01 -1.77
C TYR A 188 4.36 19.56 -2.23
N ARG A 189 4.36 20.67 -2.97
CA ARG A 189 5.61 21.33 -3.38
C ARG A 189 6.43 21.78 -2.18
N SER A 190 5.80 22.45 -1.21
CA SER A 190 6.51 23.01 -0.05
C SER A 190 6.98 21.92 0.91
N ARG A 191 6.20 20.85 1.10
CA ARG A 191 6.48 19.82 2.12
C ARG A 191 7.32 18.67 1.58
N TYR A 192 7.12 18.30 0.31
CA TYR A 192 7.73 17.10 -0.29
C TYR A 192 8.57 17.38 -1.53
N GLY A 193 8.51 18.59 -2.08
CA GLY A 193 9.16 18.94 -3.35
C GLY A 193 8.50 18.30 -4.58
N ILE A 194 7.27 17.79 -4.44
CA ILE A 194 6.51 17.07 -5.47
C ILE A 194 5.47 17.97 -6.09
N THR A 195 5.36 17.95 -7.42
CA THR A 195 4.48 18.83 -8.19
C THR A 195 3.55 18.10 -9.18
N SER A 196 3.75 16.80 -9.35
CA SER A 196 3.00 15.98 -10.31
C SER A 196 2.74 14.57 -9.81
N PHE A 197 1.76 13.88 -10.42
CA PHE A 197 1.54 12.46 -10.17
C PHE A 197 2.74 11.59 -10.57
N ALA A 198 3.46 11.96 -11.64
CA ALA A 198 4.64 11.21 -12.07
C ALA A 198 5.74 11.22 -11.00
N GLU A 199 6.07 12.40 -10.45
CA GLU A 199 7.05 12.53 -9.34
C GLU A 199 6.58 11.79 -8.08
N SER A 200 5.27 11.81 -7.81
CA SER A 200 4.65 11.05 -6.72
C SER A 200 4.80 9.54 -6.93
N THR A 201 4.50 9.04 -8.14
CA THR A 201 4.70 7.64 -8.53
C THR A 201 6.16 7.22 -8.33
N GLU A 202 7.10 8.01 -8.85
CA GLU A 202 8.54 7.73 -8.70
C GLU A 202 8.96 7.61 -7.24
N ARG A 203 8.45 8.50 -6.38
CA ARG A 203 8.76 8.49 -4.94
C ARG A 203 8.25 7.22 -4.26
N ILE A 204 7.02 6.79 -4.56
CA ILE A 204 6.44 5.55 -4.03
C ILE A 204 7.22 4.32 -4.54
N VAL A 205 7.55 4.29 -5.84
CA VAL A 205 8.32 3.19 -6.45
C VAL A 205 9.73 3.12 -5.86
N GLN A 206 10.38 4.25 -5.60
CA GLN A 206 11.67 4.29 -4.94
C GLN A 206 11.63 3.66 -3.53
N ALA A 207 10.58 3.98 -2.75
CA ALA A 207 10.38 3.36 -1.45
C ALA A 207 10.17 1.83 -1.58
N ALA A 208 9.36 1.39 -2.53
CA ALA A 208 9.10 -0.03 -2.79
C ALA A 208 10.34 -0.78 -3.28
N SER A 209 11.15 -0.17 -4.14
CA SER A 209 12.38 -0.77 -4.67
C SER A 209 13.44 -1.01 -3.58
N SER A 210 13.42 -0.18 -2.54
CA SER A 210 14.34 -0.27 -1.39
C SER A 210 13.84 -1.21 -0.28
N SER A 211 12.69 -1.89 -0.46
CA SER A 211 12.14 -2.83 0.52
C SER A 211 13.09 -4.00 0.78
N ALA A 212 13.28 -4.35 2.06
CA ALA A 212 14.15 -5.46 2.46
C ALA A 212 13.55 -6.83 2.10
N PHE A 213 12.23 -6.92 1.92
CA PHE A 213 11.49 -8.15 1.66
C PHE A 213 10.78 -8.10 0.31
N ASP A 214 10.51 -9.27 -0.27
CA ASP A 214 9.77 -9.37 -1.54
C ASP A 214 8.26 -9.26 -1.33
N THR A 215 7.75 -9.55 -0.15
CA THR A 215 6.36 -9.32 0.23
C THR A 215 6.18 -7.84 0.62
N VAL A 216 5.44 -7.11 -0.20
CA VAL A 216 5.14 -5.69 0.00
C VAL A 216 3.65 -5.50 0.22
N ILE A 217 3.28 -4.93 1.37
CA ILE A 217 1.94 -4.42 1.63
C ILE A 217 1.93 -2.93 1.32
N PHE A 218 1.01 -2.49 0.48
CA PHE A 218 0.81 -1.07 0.26
C PHE A 218 -0.21 -0.48 1.21
N LEU A 219 0.10 0.71 1.72
CA LEU A 219 -0.75 1.47 2.64
C LEU A 219 -1.01 2.85 2.04
N GLY A 220 -2.29 3.18 1.81
CA GLY A 220 -2.72 4.48 1.30
C GLY A 220 -3.81 5.09 2.15
N HIS A 221 -4.05 6.42 2.00
CA HIS A 221 -5.28 7.00 2.51
C HIS A 221 -6.39 6.80 1.51
N CYS A 222 -6.28 7.33 0.30
CA CYS A 222 -7.16 6.95 -0.81
C CYS A 222 -6.69 5.66 -1.46
N GLY A 223 -7.63 4.88 -2.01
CA GLY A 223 -7.30 3.70 -2.79
C GLY A 223 -6.74 4.04 -4.17
N PRO A 224 -6.12 3.08 -4.86
CA PRO A 224 -5.60 3.29 -6.20
C PRO A 224 -6.72 3.43 -7.23
N LYS A 225 -6.48 4.19 -8.29
CA LYS A 225 -7.35 4.26 -9.46
C LYS A 225 -7.46 2.89 -10.15
N GLY A 226 -8.63 2.56 -10.70
CA GLY A 226 -8.88 1.32 -11.44
C GLY A 226 -9.73 0.30 -10.67
N LEU A 227 -10.32 0.69 -9.51
CA LEU A 227 -11.18 -0.17 -8.70
C LEU A 227 -12.68 0.06 -8.94
N GLY A 228 -13.06 0.61 -10.10
CA GLY A 228 -14.43 0.85 -10.52
C GLY A 228 -14.82 2.33 -10.50
N ASP A 229 -15.90 2.66 -11.23
CA ASP A 229 -16.35 4.02 -11.47
C ASP A 229 -17.80 4.28 -11.06
N ARG A 230 -18.53 3.25 -10.58
CA ARG A 230 -19.84 3.43 -9.97
C ARG A 230 -19.70 3.94 -8.55
N ALA A 231 -20.69 4.66 -8.05
CA ALA A 231 -20.67 5.21 -6.68
C ALA A 231 -20.45 4.14 -5.59
N GLU A 232 -20.95 2.92 -5.83
CA GLU A 232 -20.86 1.76 -4.94
C GLU A 232 -19.51 1.04 -5.02
N ASP A 233 -18.73 1.28 -6.07
CA ASP A 233 -17.43 0.64 -6.22
C ASP A 233 -16.42 1.17 -5.17
N THR A 234 -15.37 0.41 -4.89
CA THR A 234 -14.46 0.61 -3.76
C THR A 234 -13.85 2.02 -3.69
N CYS A 235 -13.54 2.63 -4.86
CA CYS A 235 -13.06 4.01 -4.98
C CYS A 235 -14.04 4.91 -5.74
N GLY A 236 -15.31 4.51 -5.90
CA GLY A 236 -16.29 5.26 -6.68
C GLY A 236 -16.75 6.54 -5.98
N LYS A 237 -16.94 7.60 -6.76
CA LYS A 237 -17.44 8.88 -6.25
C LYS A 237 -18.93 8.84 -5.95
N ASP A 238 -19.34 9.12 -4.71
CA ASP A 238 -20.72 9.02 -4.21
C ASP A 238 -21.41 10.37 -3.92
N TRP A 239 -20.78 11.49 -4.26
CA TRP A 239 -21.37 12.85 -4.20
C TRP A 239 -21.81 13.34 -5.58
N HIS A 240 -22.69 14.32 -5.60
CA HIS A 240 -23.35 14.78 -6.82
C HIS A 240 -22.43 15.49 -7.83
N PRO A 241 -22.46 15.15 -9.12
CA PRO A 241 -23.11 13.96 -9.67
C PRO A 241 -22.34 12.70 -9.26
N PRO A 242 -23.05 11.61 -8.85
CA PRO A 242 -22.39 10.37 -8.46
C PRO A 242 -21.76 9.66 -9.68
N GLY A 243 -20.76 8.83 -9.39
CA GLY A 243 -20.00 8.10 -10.40
C GLY A 243 -18.68 8.76 -10.79
N GLY A 244 -17.80 7.95 -11.34
CA GLY A 244 -16.42 8.26 -11.64
C GLY A 244 -15.45 7.66 -10.61
N ASP A 245 -14.33 7.18 -11.11
CA ASP A 245 -13.25 6.64 -10.28
C ASP A 245 -12.53 7.78 -9.53
N HIS A 246 -12.50 7.71 -8.22
CA HIS A 246 -11.86 8.68 -7.34
C HIS A 246 -10.58 8.16 -6.71
N GLY A 247 -10.04 7.06 -7.20
CA GLY A 247 -8.75 6.50 -6.78
C GLY A 247 -7.57 7.33 -7.24
N ASP A 248 -6.44 7.17 -6.54
CA ASP A 248 -5.17 7.85 -6.79
C ASP A 248 -4.44 7.23 -7.99
N PRO A 249 -4.16 7.99 -9.08
CA PRO A 249 -3.47 7.46 -10.25
C PRO A 249 -2.02 7.11 -9.99
N ASP A 250 -1.28 7.92 -9.22
CA ASP A 250 0.10 7.68 -8.82
C ASP A 250 0.26 6.40 -8.00
N PHE A 251 -0.71 6.11 -7.13
CA PHE A 251 -0.73 4.89 -6.35
C PHE A 251 -0.95 3.65 -7.23
N ALA A 252 -1.89 3.72 -8.18
CA ALA A 252 -2.14 2.64 -9.13
C ALA A 252 -0.90 2.32 -9.98
N GLU A 253 -0.24 3.34 -10.52
CA GLU A 253 0.98 3.21 -11.31
C GLU A 253 2.13 2.63 -10.48
N ALA A 254 2.29 3.07 -9.22
CA ALA A 254 3.32 2.57 -8.32
C ALA A 254 3.15 1.07 -7.99
N ILE A 255 1.92 0.60 -7.77
CA ILE A 255 1.62 -0.83 -7.55
C ILE A 255 2.04 -1.66 -8.77
N VAL A 256 1.68 -1.21 -9.98
CA VAL A 256 2.05 -1.88 -11.22
C VAL A 256 3.57 -1.92 -11.41
N ALA A 257 4.26 -0.79 -11.16
CA ALA A 257 5.71 -0.71 -11.28
C ALA A 257 6.41 -1.63 -10.26
N THR A 258 5.92 -1.68 -9.01
CA THR A 258 6.47 -2.53 -7.96
C THR A 258 6.39 -4.02 -8.30
N ARG A 259 5.27 -4.46 -8.88
CA ARG A 259 5.14 -5.84 -9.37
C ARG A 259 6.12 -6.15 -10.51
N LYS A 260 6.39 -5.18 -11.40
CA LYS A 260 7.41 -5.34 -12.47
C LYS A 260 8.83 -5.47 -11.91
N LEU A 261 9.10 -4.98 -10.70
CA LEU A 261 10.35 -5.21 -9.98
C LEU A 261 10.46 -6.61 -9.35
N GLY A 262 9.46 -7.48 -9.57
CA GLY A 262 9.44 -8.84 -9.02
C GLY A 262 8.91 -8.93 -7.58
N LYS A 263 8.40 -7.85 -6.99
CA LYS A 263 7.82 -7.87 -5.66
C LYS A 263 6.41 -8.46 -5.67
N THR A 264 6.07 -9.19 -4.61
CA THR A 264 4.72 -9.71 -4.37
C THR A 264 3.91 -8.68 -3.58
N VAL A 265 2.72 -8.33 -4.08
CA VAL A 265 1.81 -7.36 -3.44
C VAL A 265 0.51 -8.08 -3.06
N PRO A 266 0.43 -8.72 -1.88
CA PRO A 266 -0.78 -9.46 -1.48
C PRO A 266 -1.92 -8.54 -1.04
N LEU A 267 -1.60 -7.41 -0.40
CA LEU A 267 -2.56 -6.50 0.20
C LEU A 267 -2.25 -5.04 -0.15
N VAL A 268 -3.29 -4.31 -0.53
CA VAL A 268 -3.33 -2.85 -0.61
C VAL A 268 -4.44 -2.38 0.32
N ALA A 269 -4.07 -1.72 1.41
CA ALA A 269 -5.00 -1.23 2.43
C ALA A 269 -5.16 0.28 2.32
N PHE A 270 -6.41 0.78 2.38
CA PHE A 270 -6.73 2.20 2.28
C PHE A 270 -8.08 2.52 2.95
N GLY A 271 -8.50 3.80 2.94
CA GLY A 271 -9.73 4.32 3.53
C GLY A 271 -10.39 5.39 2.66
N HIS A 272 -10.70 6.55 3.24
CA HIS A 272 -11.25 7.75 2.61
C HIS A 272 -12.69 7.61 2.10
N MET A 273 -12.97 6.63 1.29
CA MET A 273 -14.30 6.43 0.71
C MET A 273 -15.15 5.61 1.68
N HIS A 274 -15.90 6.30 2.56
CA HIS A 274 -16.71 5.65 3.61
C HIS A 274 -17.63 4.58 3.04
N HIS A 275 -17.85 3.48 3.80
CA HIS A 275 -18.74 2.39 3.36
C HIS A 275 -20.19 2.85 3.22
N GLN A 276 -20.64 3.76 4.08
CA GLN A 276 -21.96 4.36 3.95
C GLN A 276 -21.96 5.44 2.87
N LEU A 277 -22.72 5.21 1.79
CA LEU A 277 -22.83 6.13 0.68
C LEU A 277 -23.57 7.42 1.06
N ARG A 278 -23.12 8.57 0.52
CA ARG A 278 -23.72 9.88 0.80
C ARG A 278 -25.07 10.06 0.08
N HIS A 279 -25.18 9.53 -1.13
CA HIS A 279 -26.36 9.72 -1.98
C HIS A 279 -27.50 8.72 -1.71
N THR A 280 -27.25 7.62 -1.00
CA THR A 280 -28.25 6.59 -0.69
C THR A 280 -27.95 5.87 0.61
N LYS A 281 -29.02 5.37 1.26
CA LYS A 281 -28.94 4.45 2.41
C LYS A 281 -29.26 3.00 2.05
N GLN A 282 -29.65 2.75 0.79
CA GLN A 282 -30.10 1.43 0.33
C GLN A 282 -28.94 0.47 0.03
N HIS A 283 -27.81 1.03 -0.31
CA HIS A 283 -26.60 0.29 -0.67
C HIS A 283 -25.42 0.78 0.13
N GLN A 284 -24.45 -0.07 0.30
CA GLN A 284 -23.14 0.26 0.85
C GLN A 284 -22.08 0.16 -0.25
N ARG A 285 -20.96 0.79 -0.03
CA ARG A 285 -19.75 0.67 -0.84
C ARG A 285 -19.22 -0.75 -0.73
N VAL A 286 -18.71 -1.28 -1.84
CA VAL A 286 -17.93 -2.52 -1.86
C VAL A 286 -16.63 -2.29 -1.10
N PRO A 287 -16.40 -2.94 0.06
CA PRO A 287 -15.24 -2.67 0.89
C PRO A 287 -13.97 -3.39 0.40
N LEU A 288 -14.10 -4.44 -0.40
CA LEU A 288 -12.98 -5.26 -0.82
C LEU A 288 -13.14 -5.78 -2.24
N VAL A 289 -12.04 -5.75 -2.99
CA VAL A 289 -11.92 -6.36 -4.34
C VAL A 289 -10.62 -7.15 -4.39
N THR A 290 -10.63 -8.30 -5.05
CA THR A 290 -9.41 -9.06 -5.34
C THR A 290 -9.20 -9.16 -6.84
N THR A 291 -8.03 -8.76 -7.30
CA THR A 291 -7.66 -8.84 -8.71
C THR A 291 -6.16 -9.05 -8.86
N ASN A 292 -5.75 -9.86 -9.84
CA ASN A 292 -4.34 -10.16 -10.13
C ASN A 292 -3.54 -10.61 -8.89
N GLY A 293 -4.13 -11.43 -8.02
CA GLY A 293 -3.48 -11.93 -6.80
C GLY A 293 -3.29 -10.90 -5.69
N THR A 294 -3.89 -9.72 -5.80
CA THR A 294 -3.86 -8.67 -4.77
C THR A 294 -5.27 -8.43 -4.24
N THR A 295 -5.38 -8.35 -2.93
CA THR A 295 -6.57 -7.91 -2.22
C THR A 295 -6.48 -6.41 -1.95
N TYR A 296 -7.48 -5.66 -2.40
CA TYR A 296 -7.65 -4.23 -2.18
C TYR A 296 -8.73 -4.04 -1.12
N LEU A 297 -8.34 -3.56 0.07
CA LEU A 297 -9.23 -3.40 1.21
C LEU A 297 -9.41 -1.92 1.55
N ASN A 298 -10.64 -1.45 1.44
CA ASN A 298 -11.07 -0.17 2.00
C ASN A 298 -11.55 -0.40 3.44
N ALA A 299 -10.88 0.19 4.42
CA ALA A 299 -11.16 0.02 5.84
C ALA A 299 -11.99 1.17 6.45
N ALA A 300 -12.61 2.02 5.61
CA ALA A 300 -13.39 3.20 6.04
C ALA A 300 -14.81 2.83 6.53
N SER A 301 -14.90 1.90 7.48
CA SER A 301 -16.17 1.55 8.17
C SER A 301 -16.46 2.56 9.27
N VAL A 302 -17.16 3.64 8.92
CA VAL A 302 -17.45 4.80 9.79
C VAL A 302 -18.94 4.85 10.14
N PRO A 303 -19.28 5.18 11.43
CA PRO A 303 -18.38 5.42 12.56
C PRO A 303 -17.76 4.13 13.08
N ARG A 304 -16.47 4.19 13.44
CA ARG A 304 -15.79 2.99 13.96
C ARG A 304 -16.07 2.69 15.43
N ILE A 305 -16.54 3.67 16.19
CA ILE A 305 -17.01 3.49 17.56
C ILE A 305 -18.46 3.98 17.63
N VAL A 306 -19.34 3.11 18.11
CA VAL A 306 -20.74 3.43 18.34
C VAL A 306 -21.01 3.32 19.84
N ARG A 307 -21.47 4.42 20.45
CA ARG A 307 -21.80 4.49 21.88
C ARG A 307 -23.31 4.69 22.06
N THR A 308 -23.90 3.88 22.89
CA THR A 308 -25.27 4.05 23.39
C THR A 308 -25.23 4.24 24.91
N GLU A 309 -26.36 4.40 25.56
CA GLU A 309 -26.45 4.48 27.02
C GLU A 309 -25.93 3.22 27.74
N THR A 310 -26.02 2.05 27.06
CA THR A 310 -25.74 0.74 27.68
C THR A 310 -24.60 -0.02 27.00
N SER A 311 -24.08 0.44 25.88
CA SER A 311 -23.05 -0.29 25.13
C SER A 311 -22.07 0.63 24.41
N CYS A 312 -20.86 0.13 24.22
CA CYS A 312 -19.83 0.74 23.39
C CYS A 312 -19.31 -0.34 22.42
N LEU A 313 -19.55 -0.16 21.13
CA LEU A 313 -19.10 -1.07 20.09
C LEU A 313 -17.96 -0.40 19.32
N ARG A 314 -16.95 -1.19 18.93
CA ARG A 314 -15.83 -0.73 18.08
C ARG A 314 -15.53 -1.73 16.98
N ASN A 315 -15.17 -1.25 15.78
CA ASN A 315 -14.87 -2.13 14.67
C ASN A 315 -13.40 -2.07 14.26
N PHE A 316 -12.97 -3.19 13.68
CA PHE A 316 -11.68 -3.37 13.04
C PHE A 316 -11.85 -4.19 11.77
N SER A 317 -11.14 -3.83 10.70
CA SER A 317 -10.96 -4.73 9.56
C SER A 317 -9.77 -5.65 9.87
N LEU A 318 -10.01 -6.97 9.86
CA LEU A 318 -8.97 -7.98 10.09
C LEU A 318 -8.59 -8.65 8.78
N VAL A 319 -7.31 -8.90 8.59
CA VAL A 319 -6.76 -9.62 7.43
C VAL A 319 -5.79 -10.67 7.94
N SER A 320 -5.93 -11.90 7.46
CA SER A 320 -4.97 -12.98 7.70
C SER A 320 -4.13 -13.22 6.43
N LEU A 321 -2.79 -13.19 6.57
CA LEU A 321 -1.87 -13.60 5.51
C LEU A 321 -1.34 -14.98 5.80
N GLN A 322 -1.38 -15.86 4.78
CA GLN A 322 -0.82 -17.21 4.82
C GLN A 322 0.02 -17.45 3.57
N GLY A 323 1.23 -17.89 3.73
CA GLY A 323 2.12 -18.18 2.60
C GLY A 323 2.36 -16.97 1.67
N GLY A 324 2.31 -15.74 2.20
CA GLY A 324 2.49 -14.51 1.43
C GLY A 324 1.26 -14.05 0.64
N SER A 325 0.07 -14.63 0.89
CA SER A 325 -1.20 -14.24 0.27
C SER A 325 -2.27 -13.96 1.33
N VAL A 326 -3.28 -13.17 0.99
CA VAL A 326 -4.45 -12.98 1.86
C VAL A 326 -5.27 -14.25 1.87
N ALA A 327 -5.42 -14.86 3.04
CA ALA A 327 -6.25 -16.05 3.24
C ALA A 327 -7.69 -15.66 3.61
N GLU A 328 -7.86 -14.65 4.46
CA GLU A 328 -9.16 -14.20 4.94
C GLU A 328 -9.14 -12.70 5.22
N ALA A 329 -10.30 -12.05 5.03
CA ALA A 329 -10.54 -10.69 5.47
C ALA A 329 -11.96 -10.55 6.01
N SER A 330 -12.13 -9.84 7.14
CA SER A 330 -13.43 -9.60 7.79
C SER A 330 -13.48 -8.23 8.45
N ILE A 331 -14.69 -7.75 8.74
CA ILE A 331 -14.94 -6.64 9.68
C ILE A 331 -15.54 -7.23 10.93
N VAL A 332 -14.89 -6.97 12.07
CA VAL A 332 -15.36 -7.42 13.39
C VAL A 332 -15.84 -6.24 14.22
N TRP A 333 -16.88 -6.46 15.01
CA TRP A 333 -17.36 -5.53 16.01
C TRP A 333 -17.20 -6.15 17.40
N LEU A 334 -16.53 -5.44 18.30
CA LEU A 334 -16.37 -5.84 19.69
C LEU A 334 -17.19 -4.93 20.60
N ASP A 335 -17.73 -5.53 21.66
CA ASP A 335 -18.33 -4.78 22.76
C ASP A 335 -17.28 -4.31 23.79
N GLN A 336 -17.73 -3.62 24.85
CA GLN A 336 -16.87 -3.15 25.95
C GLN A 336 -16.22 -4.29 26.77
N ASN A 337 -16.72 -5.52 26.65
CA ASN A 337 -16.18 -6.72 27.32
C ASN A 337 -15.19 -7.46 26.40
N LEU A 338 -14.83 -6.88 25.25
CA LEU A 338 -13.96 -7.46 24.23
C LEU A 338 -14.55 -8.70 23.53
N THR A 339 -15.86 -8.90 23.62
CA THR A 339 -16.56 -9.98 22.92
C THR A 339 -16.83 -9.56 21.49
N VAL A 340 -16.48 -10.41 20.53
CA VAL A 340 -16.87 -10.21 19.11
C VAL A 340 -18.39 -10.45 19.01
N VAL A 341 -19.15 -9.38 18.83
CA VAL A 341 -20.62 -9.42 18.75
C VAL A 341 -21.13 -9.51 17.30
N SER A 342 -20.27 -9.17 16.35
CA SER A 342 -20.57 -9.31 14.93
C SER A 342 -19.28 -9.48 14.14
N GLU A 343 -19.32 -10.35 13.14
CA GLU A 343 -18.28 -10.53 12.15
C GLU A 343 -18.89 -10.62 10.76
N THR A 344 -18.39 -9.81 9.84
CA THR A 344 -18.78 -9.82 8.41
C THR A 344 -17.57 -10.26 7.61
N GLY A 345 -17.62 -11.48 7.04
CA GLY A 345 -16.59 -11.97 6.12
C GLY A 345 -16.63 -11.17 4.81
N LEU A 346 -15.47 -10.64 4.41
CA LEU A 346 -15.29 -9.89 3.16
C LEU A 346 -14.64 -10.75 2.08
N TYR A 347 -13.73 -11.62 2.47
CA TYR A 347 -12.97 -12.50 1.58
C TYR A 347 -12.52 -13.75 2.33
N ARG A 348 -12.54 -14.88 1.62
CA ARG A 348 -11.88 -16.12 2.04
C ARG A 348 -11.30 -16.80 0.81
N HIS A 349 -10.03 -17.15 0.89
CA HIS A 349 -9.36 -17.91 -0.15
C HIS A 349 -9.90 -19.36 -0.15
N GLU A 350 -10.49 -19.79 -1.27
CA GLU A 350 -10.90 -21.19 -1.43
C GLU A 350 -9.67 -22.06 -1.67
N THR A 351 -9.28 -22.84 -0.68
CA THR A 351 -8.30 -23.90 -0.91
C THR A 351 -8.96 -24.98 -1.79
N PRO A 352 -8.37 -25.36 -2.95
CA PRO A 352 -8.93 -26.42 -3.74
C PRO A 352 -9.04 -27.68 -2.88
N VAL A 353 -10.25 -28.21 -2.70
CA VAL A 353 -10.47 -29.50 -2.04
C VAL A 353 -9.73 -30.54 -2.90
N SER A 354 -8.65 -31.12 -2.37
CA SER A 354 -8.01 -32.25 -3.00
C SER A 354 -9.04 -33.36 -3.14
N GLN A 355 -9.47 -33.64 -4.37
CA GLN A 355 -10.31 -34.79 -4.62
C GLN A 355 -9.57 -36.05 -4.15
N PRO A 356 -10.21 -36.92 -3.35
CA PRO A 356 -9.60 -38.17 -2.98
C PRO A 356 -9.29 -38.96 -4.26
N HIS A 357 -8.05 -39.39 -4.42
CA HIS A 357 -7.63 -40.33 -5.45
C HIS A 357 -8.58 -41.53 -5.42
N GLN A 358 -9.44 -41.66 -6.41
CA GLN A 358 -10.12 -42.95 -6.66
C GLN A 358 -9.06 -43.93 -7.13
N SER A 359 -8.65 -44.81 -6.23
CA SER A 359 -7.89 -45.97 -6.56
C SER A 359 -8.78 -46.87 -7.43
N HIS A 360 -8.52 -46.92 -8.74
CA HIS A 360 -9.02 -47.97 -9.58
C HIS A 360 -8.34 -49.30 -9.16
N GLU A 361 -9.02 -50.09 -8.35
CA GLU A 361 -8.70 -51.52 -8.25
C GLU A 361 -8.97 -52.17 -9.62
N ALA A 362 -7.89 -52.60 -10.26
CA ALA A 362 -7.99 -53.45 -11.42
C ALA A 362 -8.49 -54.82 -10.97
N ILE A 363 -9.68 -55.18 -11.36
CA ILE A 363 -10.19 -56.55 -11.26
C ILE A 363 -9.52 -57.36 -12.37
N VAL A 364 -8.74 -58.36 -11.95
CA VAL A 364 -8.17 -59.43 -12.81
C VAL A 364 -9.23 -60.49 -13.03
#